data_a7b9de3ce956f0eae3dcdfcbd6ce6ed7
#
_entry.id   a7b9de3ce956f0eae3dcdfcbd6ce6ed7
#
_cell.length_a   1.000
_cell.length_b   1.000
_cell.length_c   1.000
_cell.angle_alpha   90.00
_cell.angle_beta   90.00
_cell.angle_gamma   90.00
#
_symmetry.space_group_name_H-M   'P 1'
#
loop_
_entity.id
_entity.type
_entity.pdbx_description
1 polymer ?
#
loop_
_entity_poly.entity_id
_entity_poly.type
_entity_poly.pdbx_seq_one_letter_code
_entity_poly.pdbx_strand_id
1 'polypeptide(L)'
;VLLARNDQEFEAKCEDMIQSINERAREDLAIMFPIRLKRGIYPVRKDDTDVNIIIDRANAARKSLNGDEKTMVAMYSDKIVNQMYKVDQIESEMEAAIKNKEFQVFIQPKWDIVHDRIYGGEALVRWIKADGTRIFPDEFIPVFEKNGFVEKLDLYMLEEVCKRLRVLIDSGFSIFPISVNQSR
;
A
#
# COMPACT_ATOMS: atom_id res chain seq x y z
N VAL A 1 10.27 -16.88 18.66
CA VAL A 1 9.40 -17.89 18.01
C VAL A 1 8.71 -18.69 19.10
N LEU A 2 7.40 -18.85 18.96
CA LEU A 2 6.59 -19.59 19.93
C LEU A 2 5.94 -20.75 19.17
N LEU A 3 6.11 -21.96 19.69
CA LEU A 3 5.49 -23.17 19.13
C LEU A 3 4.34 -23.62 20.04
N ALA A 4 3.19 -23.92 19.43
CA ALA A 4 2.01 -24.42 20.12
C ALA A 4 1.38 -25.55 19.32
N ARG A 5 0.68 -26.47 20.00
CA ARG A 5 0.04 -27.64 19.37
C ARG A 5 -1.35 -27.32 18.84
N ASN A 6 -1.98 -26.29 19.36
CA ASN A 6 -3.30 -25.84 18.97
C ASN A 6 -3.48 -24.35 19.33
N ASP A 7 -4.58 -23.76 18.87
CA ASP A 7 -4.85 -22.33 19.04
C ASP A 7 -5.00 -21.92 20.52
N GLN A 8 -5.61 -22.75 21.38
CA GLN A 8 -5.78 -22.46 22.80
C GLN A 8 -4.41 -22.38 23.51
N GLU A 9 -3.51 -23.35 23.26
CA GLU A 9 -2.16 -23.34 23.82
C GLU A 9 -1.37 -22.13 23.30
N PHE A 10 -1.57 -21.75 22.04
CA PHE A 10 -0.92 -20.58 21.45
C PHE A 10 -1.37 -19.28 22.12
N GLU A 11 -2.68 -19.09 22.29
CA GLU A 11 -3.23 -17.89 22.94
C GLU A 11 -2.77 -17.78 24.38
N ALA A 12 -2.85 -18.84 25.17
CA ALA A 12 -2.39 -18.86 26.55
C ALA A 12 -0.90 -18.47 26.67
N LYS A 13 -0.03 -19.06 25.84
CA LYS A 13 1.40 -18.70 25.82
C LYS A 13 1.64 -17.25 25.38
N CYS A 14 0.82 -16.72 24.48
CA CYS A 14 0.91 -15.32 24.07
C CYS A 14 0.52 -14.37 25.20
N GLU A 15 -0.55 -14.67 25.92
CA GLU A 15 -1.03 -13.88 27.06
C GLU A 15 0.00 -13.83 28.17
N ASP A 16 0.55 -14.98 28.57
CA ASP A 16 1.62 -15.08 29.57
C ASP A 16 2.84 -14.26 29.19
N MET A 17 3.26 -14.35 27.92
CA MET A 17 4.39 -13.57 27.41
C MET A 17 4.13 -12.07 27.44
N ILE A 18 2.93 -11.62 27.01
CA ILE A 18 2.56 -10.20 27.01
C ILE A 18 2.50 -9.67 28.44
N GLN A 19 1.93 -10.44 29.37
CA GLN A 19 1.87 -10.07 30.78
C GLN A 19 3.27 -9.91 31.34
N SER A 20 4.15 -10.90 31.17
CA SER A 20 5.53 -10.87 31.65
C SER A 20 6.32 -9.67 31.07
N ILE A 21 6.13 -9.34 29.79
CA ILE A 21 6.79 -8.17 29.17
C ILE A 21 6.26 -6.87 29.78
N ASN A 22 4.95 -6.74 30.01
CA ASN A 22 4.37 -5.54 30.61
C ASN A 22 4.78 -5.36 32.06
N GLU A 23 4.89 -6.43 32.84
CA GLU A 23 5.40 -6.39 34.21
C GLU A 23 6.84 -5.89 34.24
N ARG A 24 7.75 -6.49 33.49
CA ARG A 24 9.15 -6.04 33.37
C ARG A 24 9.28 -4.62 32.86
N ALA A 25 8.47 -4.22 31.90
CA ALA A 25 8.51 -2.85 31.38
C ALA A 25 8.11 -1.81 32.42
N ARG A 26 7.20 -2.15 33.34
CA ARG A 26 6.84 -1.28 34.47
C ARG A 26 7.94 -1.23 35.53
N GLU A 27 8.52 -2.37 35.85
CA GLU A 27 9.53 -2.49 36.93
C GLU A 27 10.87 -1.89 36.47
N ASP A 28 11.37 -2.26 35.30
CA ASP A 28 12.73 -1.92 34.87
C ASP A 28 12.80 -0.59 34.09
N LEU A 29 11.75 -0.21 33.36
CA LEU A 29 11.76 0.92 32.43
C LEU A 29 10.75 2.01 32.78
N ALA A 30 9.97 1.87 33.83
CA ALA A 30 8.90 2.81 34.23
C ALA A 30 7.89 3.11 33.11
N ILE A 31 7.66 2.16 32.20
CA ILE A 31 6.69 2.31 31.11
C ILE A 31 5.28 2.08 31.66
N MET A 32 4.47 3.14 31.69
CA MET A 32 3.13 3.13 32.26
C MET A 32 2.02 2.71 31.31
N PHE A 33 2.29 2.62 30.00
CA PHE A 33 1.32 2.20 28.99
C PHE A 33 1.55 0.75 28.58
N PRO A 34 0.48 0.00 28.18
CA PRO A 34 0.61 -1.40 27.82
C PRO A 34 1.36 -1.57 26.49
N ILE A 35 2.35 -2.46 26.51
CA ILE A 35 3.08 -2.86 25.30
C ILE A 35 2.17 -3.78 24.47
N ARG A 36 2.00 -3.48 23.19
CA ARG A 36 1.25 -4.30 22.25
C ARG A 36 2.21 -5.03 21.33
N LEU A 37 2.00 -6.33 21.15
CA LEU A 37 2.85 -7.16 20.30
C LEU A 37 2.12 -7.57 19.04
N LYS A 38 2.70 -7.28 17.88
CA LYS A 38 2.23 -7.80 16.59
C LYS A 38 2.67 -9.25 16.43
N ARG A 39 1.72 -10.13 16.14
CA ARG A 39 1.94 -11.58 16.04
C ARG A 39 1.63 -12.06 14.61
N GLY A 40 2.52 -12.86 14.04
CA GLY A 40 2.27 -13.60 12.81
C GLY A 40 2.16 -15.08 13.12
N ILE A 41 1.16 -15.74 12.58
CA ILE A 41 0.89 -17.16 12.79
C ILE A 41 1.08 -17.88 11.46
N TYR A 42 1.84 -18.98 11.48
CA TYR A 42 1.92 -19.93 10.38
C TYR A 42 1.49 -21.31 10.86
N PRO A 43 0.38 -21.88 10.33
CA PRO A 43 0.00 -23.25 10.62
C PRO A 43 0.95 -24.19 9.90
N VAL A 44 1.82 -24.85 10.67
CA VAL A 44 2.83 -25.79 10.14
C VAL A 44 2.15 -26.95 9.44
N ARG A 45 2.55 -27.24 8.22
CA ARG A 45 2.04 -28.33 7.39
C ARG A 45 2.92 -29.58 7.55
N LYS A 46 2.37 -30.75 7.20
CA LYS A 46 3.08 -32.03 7.32
C LYS A 46 4.31 -32.15 6.41
N ASP A 47 4.32 -31.40 5.33
CA ASP A 47 5.38 -31.33 4.31
C ASP A 47 6.43 -30.24 4.58
N ASP A 48 6.24 -29.43 5.63
CA ASP A 48 7.23 -28.44 6.04
C ASP A 48 8.41 -29.14 6.72
N THR A 49 9.55 -29.10 6.06
CA THR A 49 10.80 -29.75 6.54
C THR A 49 11.86 -28.75 7.00
N ASP A 50 11.73 -27.46 6.61
CA ASP A 50 12.71 -26.42 6.96
C ASP A 50 12.12 -25.43 7.96
N VAL A 51 12.72 -25.39 9.14
CA VAL A 51 12.31 -24.50 10.23
C VAL A 51 12.48 -23.01 9.85
N ASN A 52 13.48 -22.66 9.03
CA ASN A 52 13.69 -21.28 8.62
C ASN A 52 12.53 -20.82 7.75
N ILE A 53 12.05 -21.64 6.84
CA ILE A 53 10.88 -21.34 5.99
C ILE A 53 9.62 -21.15 6.85
N ILE A 54 9.42 -21.97 7.88
CA ILE A 54 8.31 -21.84 8.83
C ILE A 54 8.37 -20.48 9.55
N ILE A 55 9.55 -20.10 10.02
CA ILE A 55 9.76 -18.81 10.70
C ILE A 55 9.54 -17.64 9.74
N ASP A 56 10.05 -17.73 8.52
CA ASP A 56 9.90 -16.67 7.50
C ASP A 56 8.44 -16.46 7.12
N ARG A 57 7.67 -17.54 6.99
CA ARG A 57 6.21 -17.46 6.73
C ARG A 57 5.46 -16.78 7.87
N ALA A 58 5.77 -17.13 9.13
CA ALA A 58 5.19 -16.46 10.30
C ALA A 58 5.59 -14.98 10.36
N ASN A 59 6.85 -14.65 10.04
CA ASN A 59 7.32 -13.28 9.96
C ASN A 59 6.67 -12.48 8.83
N ALA A 60 6.41 -13.09 7.67
CA ALA A 60 5.68 -12.46 6.57
C ALA A 60 4.26 -12.08 7.02
N ALA A 61 3.55 -12.99 7.70
CA ALA A 61 2.25 -12.69 8.28
C ALA A 61 2.33 -11.53 9.29
N ARG A 62 3.33 -11.51 10.19
CA ARG A 62 3.52 -10.39 11.12
C ARG A 62 3.79 -9.06 10.43
N LYS A 63 4.62 -9.07 9.37
CA LYS A 63 4.95 -7.86 8.60
C LYS A 63 3.72 -7.30 7.84
N SER A 64 2.76 -8.14 7.46
CA SER A 64 1.53 -7.68 6.79
C SER A 64 0.63 -6.80 7.70
N LEU A 65 0.84 -6.81 9.01
CA LEU A 65 0.16 -5.95 10.00
C LEU A 65 0.68 -4.49 10.00
N ASN A 66 1.26 -4.03 8.91
CA ASN A 66 1.78 -2.68 8.82
C ASN A 66 0.65 -1.64 8.82
N GLY A 67 0.64 -0.77 9.84
CA GLY A 67 -0.20 0.43 9.89
C GLY A 67 -1.57 0.28 10.52
N ASP A 68 -2.11 -0.93 10.71
CA ASP A 68 -3.36 -1.12 11.45
C ASP A 68 -3.08 -1.32 12.94
N GLU A 69 -3.35 -0.28 13.73
CA GLU A 69 -3.20 -0.34 15.20
C GLU A 69 -4.25 -1.23 15.89
N LYS A 70 -5.31 -1.62 15.17
CA LYS A 70 -6.42 -2.42 15.72
C LYS A 70 -6.14 -3.91 15.65
N THR A 71 -5.47 -4.36 14.59
CA THR A 71 -5.20 -5.78 14.35
C THR A 71 -3.79 -6.15 14.81
N MET A 72 -3.69 -7.00 15.83
CA MET A 72 -2.41 -7.43 16.42
C MET A 72 -1.99 -8.85 16.00
N VAL A 73 -2.81 -9.54 15.22
CA VAL A 73 -2.58 -10.92 14.81
C VAL A 73 -2.85 -11.07 13.32
N ALA A 74 -1.93 -11.68 12.59
CA ALA A 74 -2.14 -12.09 11.22
C ALA A 74 -1.80 -13.57 11.03
N MET A 75 -2.66 -14.27 10.29
CA MET A 75 -2.39 -15.64 9.88
C MET A 75 -1.78 -15.64 8.48
N TYR A 76 -0.73 -16.44 8.28
CA TYR A 76 -0.08 -16.58 6.98
C TYR A 76 -1.05 -17.08 5.92
N SER A 77 -0.99 -16.48 4.77
CA SER A 77 -1.60 -16.97 3.54
C SER A 77 -0.72 -16.63 2.35
N ASP A 78 -0.81 -17.41 1.28
CA ASP A 78 -0.06 -17.14 0.05
C ASP A 78 -0.42 -15.78 -0.57
N LYS A 79 -1.63 -15.26 -0.28
CA LYS A 79 -2.06 -13.92 -0.67
C LYS A 79 -1.20 -12.82 -0.04
N ILE A 80 -0.78 -12.99 1.23
CA ILE A 80 0.08 -12.03 1.93
C ILE A 80 1.43 -11.91 1.22
N VAL A 81 2.03 -13.04 0.86
CA VAL A 81 3.32 -13.06 0.16
C VAL A 81 3.20 -12.42 -1.22
N ASN A 82 2.16 -12.77 -1.98
CA ASN A 82 1.90 -12.17 -3.28
C ASN A 82 1.70 -10.65 -3.18
N GLN A 83 1.01 -10.19 -2.13
CA GLN A 83 0.84 -8.75 -1.89
C GLN A 83 2.16 -8.06 -1.55
N MET A 84 3.02 -8.69 -0.74
CA MET A 84 4.36 -8.17 -0.43
C MET A 84 5.23 -8.06 -1.68
N TYR A 85 5.25 -9.10 -2.53
CA TYR A 85 5.97 -9.03 -3.81
C TYR A 85 5.46 -7.92 -4.73
N LYS A 86 4.14 -7.71 -4.79
CA LYS A 86 3.58 -6.60 -5.56
C LYS A 86 4.03 -5.24 -5.03
N VAL A 87 4.03 -5.05 -3.71
CA VAL A 87 4.52 -3.81 -3.09
C VAL A 87 5.99 -3.59 -3.42
N ASP A 88 6.83 -4.59 -3.20
CA ASP A 88 8.27 -4.52 -3.50
C ASP A 88 8.54 -4.20 -4.99
N GLN A 89 7.76 -4.80 -5.89
CA GLN A 89 7.84 -4.53 -7.32
C GLN A 89 7.47 -3.08 -7.63
N ILE A 90 6.34 -2.58 -7.08
CA ILE A 90 5.89 -1.20 -7.26
C ILE A 90 6.97 -0.22 -6.76
N GLU A 91 7.53 -0.45 -5.57
CA GLU A 91 8.57 0.39 -5.00
C GLU A 91 9.86 0.38 -5.82
N SER A 92 10.26 -0.76 -6.36
CA SER A 92 11.47 -0.88 -7.19
C SER A 92 11.35 -0.19 -8.55
N GLU A 93 10.14 -0.08 -9.10
CA GLU A 93 9.90 0.43 -10.44
C GLU A 93 9.46 1.91 -10.48
N MET A 94 8.91 2.47 -9.37
CA MET A 94 8.25 3.77 -9.33
C MET A 94 9.09 4.94 -9.86
N GLU A 95 10.39 4.98 -9.52
CA GLU A 95 11.30 6.05 -9.98
C GLU A 95 11.59 5.97 -11.48
N ALA A 96 11.76 4.75 -11.99
CA ALA A 96 11.95 4.53 -13.41
C ALA A 96 10.67 4.85 -14.20
N ALA A 97 9.51 4.53 -13.66
CA ALA A 97 8.22 4.77 -14.28
C ALA A 97 7.95 6.25 -14.56
N ILE A 98 8.32 7.17 -13.64
CA ILE A 98 8.25 8.62 -13.91
C ILE A 98 9.19 9.00 -15.05
N LYS A 99 10.44 8.55 -15.01
CA LYS A 99 11.44 8.88 -16.04
C LYS A 99 11.04 8.36 -17.42
N ASN A 100 10.45 7.19 -17.47
CA ASN A 100 9.98 6.53 -18.69
C ASN A 100 8.59 7.03 -19.15
N LYS A 101 7.97 7.97 -18.41
CA LYS A 101 6.61 8.48 -18.70
C LYS A 101 5.54 7.40 -18.75
N GLU A 102 5.66 6.40 -17.89
CA GLU A 102 4.71 5.30 -17.79
C GLU A 102 3.42 5.71 -17.07
N PHE A 103 3.46 6.79 -16.25
CA PHE A 103 2.26 7.40 -15.68
C PHE A 103 1.58 8.28 -16.71
N GLN A 104 0.42 7.85 -17.16
CA GLN A 104 -0.35 8.53 -18.20
C GLN A 104 -1.56 9.25 -17.60
N VAL A 105 -1.84 10.44 -18.16
CA VAL A 105 -3.01 11.24 -17.80
C VAL A 105 -4.20 10.80 -18.65
N PHE A 106 -5.26 10.35 -18.00
CA PHE A 106 -6.57 10.12 -18.59
C PHE A 106 -7.52 11.20 -18.08
N ILE A 107 -8.36 11.73 -18.96
CA ILE A 107 -9.36 12.73 -18.57
C ILE A 107 -10.73 12.07 -18.55
N GLN A 108 -11.36 12.10 -17.38
CA GLN A 108 -12.77 11.73 -17.24
C GLN A 108 -13.62 12.99 -17.38
N PRO A 109 -14.46 13.10 -18.44
CA PRO A 109 -15.29 14.28 -18.65
C PRO A 109 -16.37 14.40 -17.56
N LYS A 110 -16.64 15.65 -17.14
CA LYS A 110 -17.74 16.00 -16.26
C LYS A 110 -18.84 16.63 -17.07
N TRP A 111 -20.02 16.02 -17.04
CA TRP A 111 -21.17 16.41 -17.85
C TRP A 111 -22.16 17.28 -17.06
N ASP A 112 -22.57 18.39 -17.65
CA ASP A 112 -23.67 19.24 -17.13
C ASP A 112 -24.99 18.73 -17.72
N ILE A 113 -25.78 18.05 -16.88
CA ILE A 113 -27.04 17.43 -17.29
C ILE A 113 -28.08 18.49 -17.67
N VAL A 114 -28.01 19.67 -17.07
CA VAL A 114 -29.01 20.75 -17.29
C VAL A 114 -28.80 21.40 -18.67
N HIS A 115 -27.55 21.64 -19.06
CA HIS A 115 -27.19 22.32 -20.30
C HIS A 115 -26.68 21.37 -21.39
N ASP A 116 -26.71 20.09 -21.13
CA ASP A 116 -26.34 19.01 -22.07
C ASP A 116 -24.94 19.22 -22.70
N ARG A 117 -23.93 19.52 -21.86
CA ARG A 117 -22.57 19.82 -22.30
C ARG A 117 -21.50 19.36 -21.32
N ILE A 118 -20.28 19.17 -21.82
CA ILE A 118 -19.09 19.00 -20.96
C ILE A 118 -18.77 20.37 -20.35
N TYR A 119 -18.62 20.43 -19.01
CA TYR A 119 -18.24 21.65 -18.29
C TYR A 119 -16.86 21.56 -17.64
N GLY A 120 -16.26 20.36 -17.57
CA GLY A 120 -14.97 20.14 -16.95
C GLY A 120 -14.48 18.72 -17.16
N GLY A 121 -13.36 18.39 -16.52
CA GLY A 121 -12.82 17.05 -16.49
C GLY A 121 -12.09 16.78 -15.20
N GLU A 122 -11.78 15.50 -14.98
CA GLU A 122 -10.93 15.06 -13.90
C GLU A 122 -9.75 14.27 -14.48
N ALA A 123 -8.53 14.69 -14.10
CA ALA A 123 -7.32 13.99 -14.49
C ALA A 123 -7.11 12.77 -13.58
N LEU A 124 -7.08 11.62 -14.19
CA LEU A 124 -6.87 10.34 -13.53
C LEU A 124 -5.56 9.73 -14.01
N VAL A 125 -4.73 9.30 -13.08
CA VAL A 125 -3.48 8.61 -13.39
C VAL A 125 -3.75 7.17 -13.82
N ARG A 126 -2.96 6.69 -14.79
CA ARG A 126 -2.89 5.26 -15.17
C ARG A 126 -1.42 4.90 -15.33
N TRP A 127 -0.98 3.86 -14.66
CA TRP A 127 0.37 3.36 -14.83
C TRP A 127 0.37 2.28 -15.91
N ILE A 128 0.97 2.60 -17.06
CA ILE A 128 1.04 1.71 -18.21
C ILE A 128 2.52 1.52 -18.56
N LYS A 129 3.01 0.31 -18.37
CA LYS A 129 4.40 -0.07 -18.66
C LYS A 129 4.65 -0.15 -20.17
N ALA A 130 5.91 -0.15 -20.57
CA ALA A 130 6.32 -0.23 -21.96
C ALA A 130 5.83 -1.52 -22.68
N ASP A 131 5.64 -2.61 -21.93
CA ASP A 131 5.11 -3.88 -22.44
C ASP A 131 3.57 -3.91 -22.54
N GLY A 132 2.90 -2.80 -22.16
CA GLY A 132 1.44 -2.68 -22.14
C GLY A 132 0.78 -3.16 -20.85
N THR A 133 1.54 -3.67 -19.89
CA THR A 133 1.01 -4.05 -18.55
C THR A 133 0.44 -2.82 -17.85
N ARG A 134 -0.76 -2.96 -17.30
CA ARG A 134 -1.45 -1.90 -16.57
C ARG A 134 -1.44 -2.21 -15.08
N ILE A 135 -0.96 -1.26 -14.28
CA ILE A 135 -1.08 -1.30 -12.83
C ILE A 135 -2.17 -0.31 -12.43
N PHE A 136 -3.12 -0.78 -11.63
CA PHE A 136 -4.29 0.03 -11.26
C PHE A 136 -3.97 0.98 -10.10
N PRO A 137 -4.63 2.15 -10.01
CA PRO A 137 -4.39 3.14 -8.96
C PRO A 137 -4.56 2.60 -7.54
N ASP A 138 -5.52 1.71 -7.31
CA ASP A 138 -5.75 1.04 -6.03
C ASP A 138 -4.61 0.08 -5.61
N GLU A 139 -3.74 -0.32 -6.54
CA GLU A 139 -2.56 -1.12 -6.24
C GLU A 139 -1.36 -0.25 -5.85
N PHE A 140 -1.10 0.88 -6.53
CA PHE A 140 0.12 1.66 -6.33
C PHE A 140 -0.05 2.92 -5.47
N ILE A 141 -1.21 3.58 -5.49
CA ILE A 141 -1.41 4.80 -4.70
C ILE A 141 -1.20 4.56 -3.19
N PRO A 142 -1.76 3.50 -2.57
CA PRO A 142 -1.51 3.24 -1.16
C PRO A 142 -0.03 2.99 -0.82
N VAL A 143 0.73 2.43 -1.76
CA VAL A 143 2.18 2.24 -1.60
C VAL A 143 2.90 3.58 -1.62
N PHE A 144 2.55 4.45 -2.57
CA PHE A 144 3.15 5.77 -2.73
C PHE A 144 2.80 6.73 -1.59
N GLU A 145 1.57 6.66 -1.05
CA GLU A 145 1.19 7.41 0.16
C GLU A 145 2.02 6.98 1.36
N LYS A 146 2.27 5.69 1.51
CA LYS A 146 3.03 5.15 2.63
C LYS A 146 4.51 5.52 2.60
N ASN A 147 5.14 5.57 1.42
CA ASN A 147 6.56 5.88 1.26
C ASN A 147 6.84 7.35 0.86
N GLY A 148 5.79 8.19 0.73
CA GLY A 148 5.90 9.60 0.38
C GLY A 148 6.10 9.89 -1.11
N PHE A 149 6.15 8.86 -1.97
CA PHE A 149 6.35 9.06 -3.42
C PHE A 149 5.14 9.70 -4.10
N VAL A 150 3.97 9.67 -3.45
CA VAL A 150 2.74 10.26 -3.96
C VAL A 150 2.88 11.75 -4.27
N GLU A 151 3.63 12.51 -3.47
CA GLU A 151 3.88 13.95 -3.72
C GLU A 151 4.60 14.17 -5.07
N LYS A 152 5.55 13.30 -5.38
CA LYS A 152 6.28 13.35 -6.66
C LYS A 152 5.38 12.98 -7.84
N LEU A 153 4.50 12.01 -7.66
CA LEU A 153 3.49 11.65 -8.65
C LEU A 153 2.50 12.79 -8.88
N ASP A 154 2.02 13.44 -7.82
CA ASP A 154 1.07 14.56 -7.91
C ASP A 154 1.64 15.74 -8.70
N LEU A 155 2.90 16.11 -8.43
CA LEU A 155 3.60 17.16 -9.18
C LEU A 155 3.79 16.76 -10.65
N TYR A 156 4.18 15.53 -10.91
CA TYR A 156 4.31 15.01 -12.27
C TYR A 156 2.97 15.06 -13.01
N MET A 157 1.88 14.63 -12.40
CA MET A 157 0.54 14.66 -12.99
C MET A 157 0.08 16.08 -13.29
N LEU A 158 0.31 17.02 -12.38
CA LEU A 158 -0.01 18.44 -12.59
C LEU A 158 0.76 19.02 -13.79
N GLU A 159 2.07 18.74 -13.85
CA GLU A 159 2.92 19.19 -14.96
C GLU A 159 2.45 18.62 -16.30
N GLU A 160 2.15 17.33 -16.37
CA GLU A 160 1.68 16.67 -17.59
C GLU A 160 0.29 17.18 -18.05
N VAL A 161 -0.62 17.46 -17.12
CA VAL A 161 -1.91 18.09 -17.43
C VAL A 161 -1.69 19.49 -18.01
N CYS A 162 -0.86 20.32 -17.37
CA CYS A 162 -0.56 21.67 -17.83
C CYS A 162 0.07 21.68 -19.24
N LYS A 163 1.02 20.75 -19.50
CA LYS A 163 1.63 20.61 -20.83
C LYS A 163 0.60 20.29 -21.91
N ARG A 164 -0.30 19.35 -21.63
CA ARG A 164 -1.36 18.95 -22.57
C ARG A 164 -2.36 20.07 -22.84
N LEU A 165 -2.79 20.77 -21.78
CA LEU A 165 -3.68 21.94 -21.93
C LEU A 165 -3.00 23.04 -22.73
N ARG A 166 -1.70 23.31 -22.52
CA ARG A 166 -0.94 24.29 -23.30
C ARG A 166 -0.94 23.96 -24.80
N VAL A 167 -0.67 22.71 -25.14
CA VAL A 167 -0.69 22.25 -26.54
C VAL A 167 -2.07 22.47 -27.17
N LEU A 168 -3.16 22.17 -26.45
CA LEU A 168 -4.52 22.38 -26.94
C LEU A 168 -4.83 23.86 -27.17
N ILE A 169 -4.46 24.73 -26.23
CA ILE A 169 -4.64 26.20 -26.34
C ILE A 169 -3.89 26.72 -27.56
N ASP A 170 -2.62 26.35 -27.72
CA ASP A 170 -1.77 26.78 -28.84
C ASP A 170 -2.28 26.28 -30.19
N SER A 171 -3.02 25.17 -30.20
CA SER A 171 -3.68 24.61 -31.37
C SER A 171 -5.07 25.25 -31.64
N GLY A 172 -5.49 26.24 -30.87
CA GLY A 172 -6.74 26.97 -31.04
C GLY A 172 -7.99 26.28 -30.48
N PHE A 173 -7.83 25.22 -29.66
CA PHE A 173 -8.95 24.56 -29.00
C PHE A 173 -9.44 25.35 -27.77
N SER A 174 -10.75 25.41 -27.62
CA SER A 174 -11.36 25.86 -26.37
C SER A 174 -11.17 24.76 -25.31
N ILE A 175 -10.68 25.15 -24.13
CA ILE A 175 -10.47 24.23 -23.01
C ILE A 175 -11.53 24.43 -21.93
N PHE A 176 -11.77 23.42 -21.15
CA PHE A 176 -12.56 23.46 -19.93
C PHE A 176 -11.68 23.17 -18.70
N PRO A 177 -12.11 23.54 -17.48
CA PRO A 177 -11.35 23.29 -16.27
C PRO A 177 -11.09 21.79 -16.07
N ILE A 178 -9.85 21.44 -15.71
CA ILE A 178 -9.45 20.09 -15.33
C ILE A 178 -9.07 20.07 -13.86
N SER A 179 -9.75 19.25 -13.07
CA SER A 179 -9.33 18.98 -11.70
C SER A 179 -8.23 17.91 -11.66
N VAL A 180 -7.21 18.16 -10.81
CA VAL A 180 -6.13 17.22 -10.55
C VAL A 180 -6.17 16.88 -9.07
N ASN A 181 -6.17 15.59 -8.76
CA ASN A 181 -6.14 15.11 -7.38
C ASN A 181 -4.76 15.37 -6.78
N GLN A 182 -4.73 15.76 -5.51
CA GLN A 182 -3.51 15.92 -4.74
C GLN A 182 -3.70 15.23 -3.40
N SER A 183 -2.70 14.44 -3.01
CA SER A 183 -2.63 13.77 -1.70
C SER A 183 -2.29 14.79 -0.61
N ARG A 184 -2.68 14.48 0.62
CA ARG A 184 -2.44 15.34 1.80
C ARG A 184 -1.28 14.81 2.61
#